data_614600217e0fe8e9c7772ab17eec2ae9
#
_entry.id   614600217e0fe8e9c7772ab17eec2ae9
#
_cell.length_a   1.000
_cell.length_b   1.000
_cell.length_c   1.000
_cell.angle_alpha   90.00
_cell.angle_beta   90.00
_cell.angle_gamma   90.00
#
_symmetry.space_group_name_H-M   'P 1'
#
loop_
_entity.id
_entity.type
_entity.pdbx_description
1 polymer ?
#
loop_
_entity_poly.entity_id
_entity_poly.type
_entity_poly.pdbx_seq_one_letter_code
_entity_poly.pdbx_strand_id
1 'polypeptide(L)'
;MKKIFIVAVLAAATCFAAGEKKKDAYDIKPEAAKATDAPAAERWQAQNRAKLAAATEDAVLAAFVKDEASAAALLSEVKTGFQTDPMKAFQIAAVTQFVMCPKQKAGRALWTAQLLAFAEKAEQPDVKMFYIDQLRWCGLKTQAAKVVEIGKASGKKCVREFAEQVSAELSGKPLTR
;
A
#
# COMPACT_ATOMS: atom_id res chain seq x y z
N MET A 1 11.03 -19.12 -0.72
CA MET A 1 10.77 -17.70 -0.47
C MET A 1 9.93 -17.00 -1.54
N LYS A 2 9.70 -17.59 -2.75
CA LYS A 2 8.91 -16.96 -3.84
C LYS A 2 7.38 -16.97 -3.64
N LYS A 3 6.83 -17.80 -2.74
CA LYS A 3 5.37 -17.96 -2.54
C LYS A 3 4.72 -16.91 -1.61
N ILE A 4 5.51 -16.21 -0.79
CA ILE A 4 5.00 -15.26 0.22
C ILE A 4 4.60 -13.92 -0.41
N PHE A 5 5.23 -13.52 -1.51
CA PHE A 5 4.94 -12.25 -2.21
C PHE A 5 3.52 -12.15 -2.80
N ILE A 6 2.96 -13.30 -3.22
CA ILE A 6 1.65 -13.34 -3.89
C ILE A 6 0.50 -13.06 -2.92
N VAL A 7 0.67 -13.47 -1.66
CA VAL A 7 -0.37 -13.35 -0.64
C VAL A 7 -0.52 -11.89 -0.16
N ALA A 8 0.55 -11.11 -0.14
CA ALA A 8 0.50 -9.73 0.35
C ALA A 8 -0.28 -8.78 -0.60
N VAL A 9 -0.14 -8.94 -1.91
CA VAL A 9 -0.88 -8.12 -2.89
C VAL A 9 -2.35 -8.52 -2.95
N LEU A 10 -2.66 -9.81 -2.76
CA LEU A 10 -4.04 -10.30 -2.68
C LEU A 10 -4.70 -9.97 -1.33
N ALA A 11 -3.94 -9.95 -0.23
CA ALA A 11 -4.48 -9.60 1.08
C ALA A 11 -4.90 -8.13 1.18
N ALA A 12 -4.19 -7.21 0.52
CA ALA A 12 -4.62 -5.81 0.44
C ALA A 12 -5.96 -5.66 -0.30
N ALA A 13 -6.21 -6.48 -1.32
CA ALA A 13 -7.47 -6.48 -2.05
C ALA A 13 -8.62 -7.16 -1.28
N THR A 14 -8.33 -8.16 -0.44
CA THR A 14 -9.37 -8.93 0.27
C THR A 14 -9.79 -8.31 1.61
N CYS A 15 -8.96 -7.50 2.26
CA CYS A 15 -9.34 -6.79 3.49
C CYS A 15 -10.43 -5.73 3.27
N PHE A 16 -10.68 -5.30 2.02
CA PHE A 16 -11.77 -4.38 1.68
C PHE A 16 -13.16 -5.05 1.58
N ALA A 17 -13.24 -6.39 1.54
CA ALA A 17 -14.47 -7.11 1.30
C ALA A 17 -15.24 -7.52 2.56
N ALA A 18 -14.72 -7.34 3.77
CA ALA A 18 -15.28 -7.87 5.02
C ALA A 18 -15.89 -6.81 5.95
N GLY A 19 -16.45 -5.73 5.44
CA GLY A 19 -17.15 -4.72 6.23
C GLY A 19 -18.66 -4.71 6.00
N GLU A 20 -19.44 -4.96 7.06
CA GLU A 20 -20.89 -5.00 7.07
C GLU A 20 -21.59 -3.76 6.50
N LYS A 21 -22.72 -4.02 5.86
CA LYS A 21 -23.66 -3.11 5.24
C LYS A 21 -24.06 -1.92 6.12
N LYS A 22 -23.51 -0.75 5.84
CA LYS A 22 -24.19 0.54 6.01
C LYS A 22 -24.00 1.34 4.75
N LYS A 23 -25.14 1.84 4.21
CA LYS A 23 -25.21 2.69 3.01
C LYS A 23 -24.49 4.02 3.24
N ASP A 24 -23.18 4.02 3.11
CA ASP A 24 -22.37 5.22 2.95
C ASP A 24 -21.85 5.25 1.51
N ALA A 25 -21.59 6.42 0.97
CA ALA A 25 -21.34 6.73 -0.45
C ALA A 25 -20.13 5.99 -1.10
N TYR A 26 -19.69 4.91 -0.51
CA TYR A 26 -18.74 3.93 -1.02
C TYR A 26 -19.43 2.56 -1.21
N ASP A 27 -20.58 2.56 -1.86
CA ASP A 27 -21.16 1.33 -2.42
C ASP A 27 -20.23 0.89 -3.57
N ILE A 28 -19.16 0.19 -3.22
CA ILE A 28 -18.37 -0.56 -4.20
C ILE A 28 -19.34 -1.57 -4.78
N LYS A 29 -19.79 -1.32 -6.01
CA LYS A 29 -20.71 -2.21 -6.69
C LYS A 29 -20.18 -3.64 -6.59
N PRO A 30 -21.01 -4.65 -6.32
CA PRO A 30 -20.60 -6.05 -6.20
C PRO A 30 -19.81 -6.59 -7.41
N GLU A 31 -19.91 -5.92 -8.55
CA GLU A 31 -19.14 -6.21 -9.76
C GLU A 31 -17.64 -5.90 -9.62
N ALA A 32 -17.26 -4.95 -8.76
CA ALA A 32 -15.83 -4.70 -8.48
C ALA A 32 -15.23 -5.80 -7.59
N ALA A 33 -16.04 -6.40 -6.71
CA ALA A 33 -15.60 -7.53 -5.89
C ALA A 33 -15.39 -8.83 -6.71
N LYS A 34 -16.01 -8.95 -7.89
CA LYS A 34 -15.78 -10.07 -8.82
C LYS A 34 -14.41 -9.98 -9.53
N ALA A 35 -13.75 -8.84 -9.50
CA ALA A 35 -12.40 -8.69 -10.07
C ALA A 35 -11.31 -9.38 -9.24
N THR A 36 -11.62 -9.89 -8.05
CA THR A 36 -10.73 -10.71 -7.22
C THR A 36 -10.85 -12.21 -7.51
N ASP A 37 -11.29 -12.58 -8.71
CA ASP A 37 -11.26 -13.98 -9.15
C ASP A 37 -9.80 -14.46 -9.14
N ALA A 38 -9.47 -15.36 -8.21
CA ALA A 38 -8.14 -15.92 -8.06
C ALA A 38 -7.57 -16.49 -9.39
N PRO A 39 -8.35 -17.19 -10.24
CA PRO A 39 -7.92 -17.59 -11.58
C PRO A 39 -7.57 -16.42 -12.50
N ALA A 40 -8.22 -15.28 -12.38
CA ALA A 40 -7.89 -14.09 -13.19
C ALA A 40 -6.56 -13.47 -12.74
N ALA A 41 -6.32 -13.39 -11.43
CA ALA A 41 -5.07 -12.93 -10.87
C ALA A 41 -3.88 -13.84 -11.26
N GLU A 42 -4.08 -15.15 -11.21
CA GLU A 42 -3.07 -16.13 -11.63
C GLU A 42 -2.74 -16.02 -13.12
N ARG A 43 -3.75 -15.88 -13.99
CA ARG A 43 -3.54 -15.64 -15.44
C ARG A 43 -2.77 -14.37 -15.70
N TRP A 44 -3.14 -13.27 -15.03
CA TRP A 44 -2.43 -11.99 -15.16
C TRP A 44 -0.96 -12.12 -14.73
N GLN A 45 -0.69 -12.78 -13.60
CA GLN A 45 0.67 -13.03 -13.13
C GLN A 45 1.48 -13.89 -14.11
N ALA A 46 0.88 -14.95 -14.65
CA ALA A 46 1.55 -15.79 -15.64
C ALA A 46 1.92 -15.01 -16.90
N GLN A 47 1.00 -14.16 -17.39
CA GLN A 47 1.23 -13.30 -18.56
C GLN A 47 2.30 -12.22 -18.33
N ASN A 48 2.45 -11.76 -17.10
CA ASN A 48 3.37 -10.68 -16.74
C ASN A 48 4.62 -11.15 -15.99
N ARG A 49 4.87 -12.45 -15.90
CA ARG A 49 5.97 -13.03 -15.11
C ARG A 49 7.34 -12.40 -15.38
N ALA A 50 7.70 -12.19 -16.66
CA ALA A 50 8.98 -11.58 -17.01
C ALA A 50 9.06 -10.11 -16.58
N LYS A 51 7.96 -9.35 -16.75
CA LYS A 51 7.86 -7.96 -16.32
C LYS A 51 7.92 -7.84 -14.79
N LEU A 52 7.24 -8.75 -14.08
CA LEU A 52 7.27 -8.82 -12.63
C LEU A 52 8.67 -9.14 -12.12
N ALA A 53 9.37 -10.08 -12.76
CA ALA A 53 10.75 -10.41 -12.40
C ALA A 53 11.68 -9.20 -12.59
N ALA A 54 11.60 -8.53 -13.73
CA ALA A 54 12.38 -7.32 -13.99
C ALA A 54 12.04 -6.19 -12.98
N ALA A 55 10.76 -6.00 -12.66
CA ALA A 55 10.31 -4.98 -11.69
C ALA A 55 10.76 -5.26 -10.25
N THR A 56 11.19 -6.48 -9.93
CA THR A 56 11.65 -6.89 -8.59
C THR A 56 13.16 -7.11 -8.49
N GLU A 57 13.92 -6.81 -9.53
CA GLU A 57 15.39 -6.85 -9.43
C GLU A 57 15.89 -5.86 -8.37
N ASP A 58 16.78 -6.30 -7.50
CA ASP A 58 17.31 -5.50 -6.39
C ASP A 58 17.93 -4.17 -6.86
N ALA A 59 18.57 -4.15 -8.02
CA ALA A 59 19.15 -2.95 -8.60
C ALA A 59 18.07 -1.91 -8.96
N VAL A 60 16.94 -2.36 -9.49
CA VAL A 60 15.79 -1.49 -9.82
C VAL A 60 15.16 -0.96 -8.54
N LEU A 61 14.91 -1.82 -7.55
CA LEU A 61 14.31 -1.42 -6.28
C LEU A 61 15.22 -0.46 -5.50
N ALA A 62 16.54 -0.68 -5.56
CA ALA A 62 17.52 0.18 -4.92
C ALA A 62 17.51 1.62 -5.47
N ALA A 63 17.14 1.84 -6.72
CA ALA A 63 17.02 3.17 -7.30
C ALA A 63 15.94 4.01 -6.62
N PHE A 64 14.78 3.40 -6.27
CA PHE A 64 13.66 4.09 -5.62
C PHE A 64 13.92 4.45 -4.16
N VAL A 65 14.93 3.87 -3.53
CA VAL A 65 15.27 4.14 -2.12
C VAL A 65 16.55 4.93 -1.93
N LYS A 66 17.18 5.34 -3.02
CA LYS A 66 18.35 6.23 -3.01
C LYS A 66 18.01 7.64 -3.51
N ASP A 67 17.04 7.75 -4.39
CA ASP A 67 16.68 8.96 -5.07
C ASP A 67 15.22 9.32 -4.79
N GLU A 68 15.04 10.46 -4.10
CA GLU A 68 13.70 10.96 -3.76
C GLU A 68 12.84 11.24 -5.01
N ALA A 69 13.43 11.71 -6.09
CA ALA A 69 12.70 12.01 -7.32
C ALA A 69 12.15 10.73 -7.95
N SER A 70 12.95 9.65 -7.98
CA SER A 70 12.49 8.34 -8.48
C SER A 70 11.38 7.75 -7.61
N ALA A 71 11.50 7.86 -6.28
CA ALA A 71 10.47 7.43 -5.34
C ALA A 71 9.18 8.23 -5.55
N ALA A 72 9.28 9.55 -5.64
CA ALA A 72 8.15 10.44 -5.86
C ALA A 72 7.47 10.18 -7.22
N ALA A 73 8.25 9.98 -8.27
CA ALA A 73 7.73 9.67 -9.61
C ALA A 73 6.89 8.37 -9.58
N LEU A 74 7.42 7.30 -8.96
CA LEU A 74 6.68 6.05 -8.84
C LEU A 74 5.38 6.22 -8.04
N LEU A 75 5.43 6.90 -6.89
CA LEU A 75 4.25 7.09 -6.04
C LEU A 75 3.20 8.01 -6.69
N SER A 76 3.61 8.98 -7.51
CA SER A 76 2.68 9.88 -8.20
C SER A 76 1.80 9.19 -9.26
N GLU A 77 2.15 7.98 -9.68
CA GLU A 77 1.38 7.20 -10.65
C GLU A 77 0.14 6.52 -10.04
N VAL A 78 0.01 6.56 -8.71
CA VAL A 78 -1.21 6.06 -8.02
C VAL A 78 -2.33 7.08 -8.24
N LYS A 79 -3.34 6.69 -9.00
CA LYS A 79 -4.49 7.56 -9.34
C LYS A 79 -5.68 7.30 -8.43
N THR A 80 -6.13 6.06 -8.42
CA THR A 80 -7.15 5.53 -7.49
C THR A 80 -6.78 4.10 -7.14
N GLY A 81 -7.28 3.58 -6.03
CA GLY A 81 -6.98 2.20 -5.63
C GLY A 81 -7.35 1.15 -6.69
N PHE A 82 -8.32 1.47 -7.57
CA PHE A 82 -8.81 0.57 -8.61
C PHE A 82 -8.30 0.87 -10.01
N GLN A 83 -7.80 2.08 -10.26
CA GLN A 83 -7.33 2.53 -11.59
C GLN A 83 -5.81 2.63 -11.69
N THR A 84 -5.10 2.32 -10.62
CA THR A 84 -3.65 2.25 -10.65
C THR A 84 -3.22 1.06 -11.51
N ASP A 85 -2.26 1.29 -12.40
CA ASP A 85 -1.66 0.21 -13.17
C ASP A 85 -1.18 -0.91 -12.21
N PRO A 86 -1.65 -2.16 -12.39
CA PRO A 86 -1.26 -3.26 -11.52
C PRO A 86 0.26 -3.47 -11.43
N MET A 87 1.02 -3.16 -12.49
CA MET A 87 2.48 -3.23 -12.48
C MET A 87 3.09 -2.18 -11.56
N LYS A 88 2.53 -0.96 -11.51
CA LYS A 88 2.99 0.11 -10.62
C LYS A 88 2.64 -0.20 -9.17
N ALA A 89 1.43 -0.67 -8.91
CA ALA A 89 1.03 -1.12 -7.58
C ALA A 89 1.93 -2.26 -7.08
N PHE A 90 2.24 -3.21 -7.95
CA PHE A 90 3.17 -4.30 -7.64
C PHE A 90 4.58 -3.78 -7.36
N GLN A 91 5.08 -2.84 -8.16
CA GLN A 91 6.41 -2.25 -7.96
C GLN A 91 6.50 -1.49 -6.64
N ILE A 92 5.46 -0.71 -6.29
CA ILE A 92 5.37 -0.03 -4.98
C ILE A 92 5.41 -1.05 -3.84
N ALA A 93 4.63 -2.12 -3.92
CA ALA A 93 4.64 -3.19 -2.92
C ALA A 93 6.02 -3.89 -2.84
N ALA A 94 6.69 -4.11 -3.97
CA ALA A 94 8.02 -4.71 -4.02
C ALA A 94 9.07 -3.81 -3.35
N VAL A 95 9.05 -2.48 -3.60
CA VAL A 95 9.91 -1.52 -2.90
C VAL A 95 9.62 -1.52 -1.39
N THR A 96 8.34 -1.54 -1.02
CA THR A 96 7.91 -1.62 0.40
C THR A 96 8.51 -2.86 1.10
N GLN A 97 8.51 -4.02 0.44
CA GLN A 97 9.12 -5.23 0.96
C GLN A 97 10.66 -5.18 0.96
N PHE A 98 11.25 -4.62 -0.09
CA PHE A 98 12.69 -4.47 -0.20
C PHE A 98 13.29 -3.65 0.93
N VAL A 99 12.66 -2.55 1.33
CA VAL A 99 13.15 -1.69 2.42
C VAL A 99 13.01 -2.33 3.81
N MET A 100 12.29 -3.45 3.94
CA MET A 100 12.23 -4.23 5.17
C MET A 100 13.53 -5.00 5.44
N CYS A 101 14.39 -5.15 4.44
CA CYS A 101 15.70 -5.76 4.63
C CYS A 101 16.53 -4.93 5.63
N PRO A 102 17.18 -5.56 6.64
CA PRO A 102 17.97 -4.83 7.64
C PRO A 102 19.09 -3.96 7.07
N LYS A 103 19.58 -4.30 5.87
CA LYS A 103 20.60 -3.53 5.16
C LYS A 103 20.07 -2.22 4.56
N GLN A 104 18.75 -2.05 4.46
CA GLN A 104 18.10 -0.92 3.79
C GLN A 104 17.59 0.16 4.77
N LYS A 105 18.26 0.38 5.91
CA LYS A 105 17.79 1.34 6.93
C LYS A 105 17.59 2.76 6.37
N ALA A 106 18.56 3.27 5.61
CA ALA A 106 18.46 4.59 4.98
C ALA A 106 17.35 4.62 3.92
N GLY A 107 17.30 3.61 3.06
CA GLY A 107 16.24 3.46 2.05
C GLY A 107 14.85 3.36 2.66
N ARG A 108 14.71 2.66 3.80
CA ARG A 108 13.45 2.59 4.55
C ARG A 108 13.03 3.97 5.05
N ALA A 109 13.97 4.76 5.59
CA ALA A 109 13.69 6.10 6.08
C ALA A 109 13.21 7.01 4.93
N LEU A 110 13.89 6.99 3.79
CA LEU A 110 13.50 7.74 2.60
C LEU A 110 12.13 7.30 2.09
N TRP A 111 11.92 6.01 1.87
CA TRP A 111 10.68 5.47 1.33
C TRP A 111 9.48 5.80 2.20
N THR A 112 9.59 5.58 3.51
CA THR A 112 8.51 5.87 4.45
C THR A 112 8.21 7.36 4.58
N ALA A 113 9.21 8.24 4.44
CA ALA A 113 9.01 9.69 4.38
C ALA A 113 8.22 10.10 3.14
N GLN A 114 8.54 9.52 1.97
CA GLN A 114 7.79 9.76 0.73
C GLN A 114 6.35 9.23 0.83
N LEU A 115 6.15 8.02 1.35
CA LEU A 115 4.80 7.48 1.58
C LEU A 115 3.94 8.38 2.46
N LEU A 116 4.51 8.93 3.56
CA LEU A 116 3.81 9.88 4.43
C LEU A 116 3.44 11.16 3.68
N ALA A 117 4.37 11.72 2.92
CA ALA A 117 4.14 12.95 2.16
C ALA A 117 3.04 12.77 1.10
N PHE A 118 3.01 11.62 0.42
CA PHE A 118 1.97 11.29 -0.56
C PHE A 118 0.63 10.99 0.13
N ALA A 119 0.62 10.27 1.25
CA ALA A 119 -0.59 10.05 2.04
C ALA A 119 -1.20 11.37 2.54
N GLU A 120 -0.37 12.33 2.97
CA GLU A 120 -0.83 13.64 3.42
C GLU A 120 -1.50 14.44 2.29
N LYS A 121 -0.87 14.47 1.11
CA LYS A 121 -1.34 15.22 -0.06
C LYS A 121 -2.51 14.56 -0.81
N ALA A 122 -2.67 13.24 -0.71
CA ALA A 122 -3.71 12.54 -1.44
C ALA A 122 -5.10 13.05 -1.04
N GLU A 123 -5.89 13.49 -2.02
CA GLU A 123 -7.24 13.97 -1.82
C GLU A 123 -8.24 12.82 -1.77
N GLN A 124 -8.02 11.80 -2.59
CA GLN A 124 -8.90 10.65 -2.69
C GLN A 124 -8.68 9.69 -1.52
N PRO A 125 -9.76 9.28 -0.81
CA PRO A 125 -9.66 8.42 0.37
C PRO A 125 -8.98 7.08 0.12
N ASP A 126 -9.27 6.44 -1.01
CA ASP A 126 -8.70 5.15 -1.40
C ASP A 126 -7.19 5.25 -1.70
N VAL A 127 -6.76 6.31 -2.37
CA VAL A 127 -5.34 6.60 -2.61
C VAL A 127 -4.62 6.87 -1.28
N LYS A 128 -5.22 7.66 -0.40
CA LYS A 128 -4.69 7.93 0.93
C LYS A 128 -4.53 6.65 1.74
N MET A 129 -5.56 5.79 1.74
CA MET A 129 -5.53 4.51 2.41
C MET A 129 -4.50 3.57 1.80
N PHE A 130 -4.29 3.59 0.48
CA PHE A 130 -3.25 2.80 -0.18
C PHE A 130 -1.85 3.14 0.36
N TYR A 131 -1.50 4.42 0.46
CA TYR A 131 -0.20 4.82 1.03
C TYR A 131 -0.07 4.47 2.52
N ILE A 132 -1.14 4.65 3.29
CA ILE A 132 -1.18 4.26 4.70
C ILE A 132 -1.01 2.74 4.85
N ASP A 133 -1.56 1.94 3.94
CA ASP A 133 -1.38 0.48 3.93
C ASP A 133 0.08 0.09 3.66
N GLN A 134 0.77 0.78 2.74
CA GLN A 134 2.19 0.54 2.55
C GLN A 134 3.01 0.84 3.83
N LEU A 135 2.64 1.89 4.57
CA LEU A 135 3.25 2.21 5.87
C LEU A 135 2.98 1.15 6.94
N ARG A 136 1.87 0.43 6.89
CA ARG A 136 1.61 -0.73 7.77
C ARG A 136 2.77 -1.73 7.74
N TRP A 137 3.33 -1.97 6.55
CA TRP A 137 4.37 -2.97 6.34
C TRP A 137 5.78 -2.45 6.64
N CYS A 138 6.12 -1.26 6.15
CA CYS A 138 7.47 -0.73 6.25
C CYS A 138 7.63 0.46 7.21
N GLY A 139 6.55 0.98 7.76
CA GLY A 139 6.57 2.15 8.64
C GLY A 139 7.38 1.92 9.93
N LEU A 140 7.74 3.02 10.54
CA LEU A 140 8.48 3.04 11.80
C LEU A 140 7.52 3.42 12.94
N LYS A 141 7.77 2.91 14.14
CA LYS A 141 6.98 3.23 15.33
C LYS A 141 6.86 4.75 15.56
N THR A 142 7.91 5.50 15.24
CA THR A 142 7.94 6.97 15.35
C THR A 142 6.95 7.68 14.42
N GLN A 143 6.46 7.00 13.39
CA GLN A 143 5.52 7.54 12.39
C GLN A 143 4.06 7.31 12.75
N ALA A 144 3.78 6.50 13.78
CA ALA A 144 2.42 6.12 14.17
C ALA A 144 1.52 7.34 14.45
N ALA A 145 2.03 8.35 15.16
CA ALA A 145 1.28 9.57 15.45
C ALA A 145 0.93 10.34 14.16
N LYS A 146 1.89 10.46 13.23
CA LYS A 146 1.67 11.17 11.96
C LYS A 146 0.63 10.46 11.08
N VAL A 147 0.59 9.14 11.07
CA VAL A 147 -0.45 8.37 10.37
C VAL A 147 -1.85 8.71 10.90
N VAL A 148 -2.02 8.83 12.23
CA VAL A 148 -3.30 9.24 12.84
C VAL A 148 -3.68 10.67 12.44
N GLU A 149 -2.73 11.60 12.44
CA GLU A 149 -2.96 12.99 12.00
C GLU A 149 -3.47 13.04 10.57
N ILE A 150 -2.83 12.31 9.64
CA ILE A 150 -3.24 12.20 8.24
C ILE A 150 -4.68 11.64 8.14
N GLY A 151 -4.99 10.61 8.93
CA GLY A 151 -6.33 10.03 8.97
C GLY A 151 -7.38 11.03 9.44
N LYS A 152 -7.11 11.78 10.51
CA LYS A 152 -8.00 12.82 11.04
C LYS A 152 -8.21 13.97 10.05
N ALA A 153 -7.12 14.44 9.43
CA ALA A 153 -7.17 15.54 8.46
C ALA A 153 -7.98 15.21 7.21
N SER A 154 -8.17 13.94 6.88
CA SER A 154 -8.98 13.53 5.71
C SER A 154 -10.46 13.88 5.82
N GLY A 155 -10.98 14.07 7.04
CA GLY A 155 -12.41 14.27 7.32
C GLY A 155 -13.29 13.04 7.02
N LYS A 156 -12.73 11.95 6.52
CA LYS A 156 -13.45 10.71 6.18
C LYS A 156 -13.31 9.68 7.29
N LYS A 157 -14.44 9.15 7.77
CA LYS A 157 -14.48 8.16 8.86
C LYS A 157 -13.65 6.92 8.54
N CYS A 158 -13.82 6.35 7.33
CA CYS A 158 -13.10 5.14 6.91
C CYS A 158 -11.57 5.34 6.92
N VAL A 159 -11.08 6.49 6.44
CA VAL A 159 -9.64 6.79 6.43
C VAL A 159 -9.11 6.95 7.86
N ARG A 160 -9.88 7.62 8.73
CA ARG A 160 -9.50 7.82 10.12
C ARG A 160 -9.38 6.48 10.86
N GLU A 161 -10.42 5.64 10.78
CA GLU A 161 -10.45 4.33 11.46
C GLU A 161 -9.31 3.43 10.94
N PHE A 162 -9.06 3.43 9.64
CA PHE A 162 -7.96 2.69 9.05
C PHE A 162 -6.58 3.21 9.53
N ALA A 163 -6.40 4.53 9.57
CA ALA A 163 -5.16 5.13 10.07
C ALA A 163 -4.91 4.84 11.55
N GLU A 164 -5.96 4.85 12.38
CA GLU A 164 -5.89 4.47 13.80
C GLU A 164 -5.48 3.00 13.96
N GLN A 165 -6.04 2.11 13.14
CA GLN A 165 -5.64 0.70 13.11
C GLN A 165 -4.16 0.54 12.75
N VAL A 166 -3.71 1.14 11.64
CA VAL A 166 -2.32 1.06 11.20
C VAL A 166 -1.37 1.66 12.26
N SER A 167 -1.75 2.77 12.87
CA SER A 167 -0.97 3.37 13.95
C SER A 167 -0.83 2.45 15.16
N ALA A 168 -1.88 1.74 15.53
CA ALA A 168 -1.84 0.77 16.62
C ALA A 168 -0.87 -0.37 16.29
N GLU A 169 -0.93 -0.91 15.07
CA GLU A 169 -0.01 -1.94 14.59
C GLU A 169 1.45 -1.45 14.61
N LEU A 170 1.73 -0.26 14.09
CA LEU A 170 3.07 0.34 14.11
C LEU A 170 3.59 0.56 15.54
N SER A 171 2.70 0.86 16.47
CA SER A 171 3.04 1.06 17.90
C SER A 171 3.21 -0.25 18.65
N GLY A 172 2.90 -1.40 18.04
CA GLY A 172 2.89 -2.70 18.70
C GLY A 172 1.78 -2.84 19.74
N LYS A 173 0.71 -2.05 19.63
CA LYS A 173 -0.47 -2.16 20.49
C LYS A 173 -1.40 -3.23 19.95
N PRO A 174 -1.98 -4.10 20.81
CA PRO A 174 -3.01 -5.02 20.35
C PRO A 174 -4.21 -4.22 19.83
N LEU A 175 -4.79 -4.70 18.72
CA LEU A 175 -6.04 -4.14 18.21
C LEU A 175 -7.14 -4.40 19.25
N THR A 176 -7.67 -3.36 19.84
CA THR A 176 -8.91 -3.45 20.62
C THR A 176 -10.05 -3.65 19.61
N ARG A 177 -10.63 -4.84 19.62
CA ARG A 177 -11.86 -5.16 18.87
C ARG A 177 -13.07 -4.52 19.56
#